data_0a5a977620876c1f67fde7fe8f398946
#
_entry.id   0a5a977620876c1f67fde7fe8f398946
#
_cell.length_a   1.000
_cell.length_b   1.000
_cell.length_c   1.000
_cell.angle_alpha   90.00
_cell.angle_beta   90.00
_cell.angle_gamma   90.00
#
_symmetry.space_group_name_H-M   'P 1'
#
loop_
_entity.id
_entity.type
_entity.pdbx_description
1 polymer ?
#
loop_
_entity_poly.entity_id
_entity_poly.type
_entity_poly.pdbx_seq_one_letter_code
_entity_poly.pdbx_strand_id
1 'polypeptide(L)'
;MFKNVLIAEDHESASISVQKTLADLGIVRSDYAYYCDDALTRIKKALLGNEPYELLITDLSFEDDGHQQKISGGEALIAAARQVQPGLKVLVFSAEQKAAAISALFHELEVNGYVRKARRDAQELKKAIESIYKNKQHMPAEFRQDIRQHNAHNFTGYDTVIIRLLSSGVAQKDIPAYLEQNQIRPSGLSSLEKRLNLIKEALAFSKNEQLVAYCKDKGII
;
A
#
# COMPACT_ATOMS: atom_id res chain seq x y z
N MET A 1 0.01 10.36 23.37
CA MET A 1 -0.84 10.41 22.16
C MET A 1 -0.38 11.54 21.26
N PHE A 2 -0.67 11.47 19.96
CA PHE A 2 -0.39 12.54 19.02
C PHE A 2 -1.03 13.85 19.46
N LYS A 3 -0.34 14.96 19.24
CA LYS A 3 -0.81 16.29 19.64
C LYS A 3 -1.50 17.02 18.49
N ASN A 4 -1.06 16.79 17.25
CA ASN A 4 -1.53 17.50 16.08
C ASN A 4 -1.72 16.50 14.93
N VAL A 5 -2.96 16.34 14.45
CA VAL A 5 -3.35 15.34 13.45
C VAL A 5 -4.02 16.04 12.27
N LEU A 6 -3.66 15.65 11.04
CA LEU A 6 -4.35 16.08 9.83
C LEU A 6 -5.16 14.91 9.27
N ILE A 7 -6.41 15.18 8.91
CA ILE A 7 -7.30 14.26 8.22
C ILE A 7 -7.47 14.77 6.79
N ALA A 8 -7.17 13.93 5.79
CA ALA A 8 -7.43 14.19 4.38
C ALA A 8 -8.46 13.18 3.89
N GLU A 9 -9.70 13.63 3.70
CA GLU A 9 -10.86 12.77 3.41
C GLU A 9 -11.94 13.61 2.73
N ASP A 10 -12.48 13.18 1.60
CA ASP A 10 -13.54 13.88 0.88
C ASP A 10 -14.96 13.44 1.30
N HIS A 11 -15.08 12.28 1.96
CA HIS A 11 -16.37 11.81 2.48
C HIS A 11 -16.61 12.31 3.90
N GLU A 12 -17.59 13.19 4.07
CA GLU A 12 -17.92 13.82 5.37
C GLU A 12 -18.20 12.80 6.48
N SER A 13 -18.94 11.72 6.17
CA SER A 13 -19.26 10.68 7.16
C SER A 13 -18.03 9.94 7.68
N ALA A 14 -17.07 9.66 6.82
CA ALA A 14 -15.81 9.04 7.19
C ALA A 14 -14.96 9.98 8.05
N SER A 15 -14.90 11.26 7.68
CA SER A 15 -14.22 12.30 8.45
C SER A 15 -14.79 12.44 9.86
N ILE A 16 -16.11 12.48 10.02
CA ILE A 16 -16.78 12.56 11.33
C ILE A 16 -16.41 11.35 12.20
N SER A 17 -16.36 10.13 11.61
CA SER A 17 -15.96 8.91 12.30
C SER A 17 -14.51 8.99 12.82
N VAL A 18 -13.60 9.49 11.98
CA VAL A 18 -12.19 9.69 12.34
C VAL A 18 -12.06 10.73 13.47
N GLN A 19 -12.71 11.89 13.33
CA GLN A 19 -12.69 12.96 14.34
C GLN A 19 -13.21 12.47 15.69
N LYS A 20 -14.31 11.72 15.70
CA LYS A 20 -14.85 11.12 16.92
C LYS A 20 -13.85 10.16 17.56
N THR A 21 -13.21 9.32 16.76
CA THR A 21 -12.18 8.37 17.23
C THR A 21 -10.99 9.10 17.84
N LEU A 22 -10.54 10.21 17.22
CA LEU A 22 -9.46 11.04 17.76
C LEU A 22 -9.87 11.68 19.11
N ALA A 23 -11.08 12.21 19.19
CA ALA A 23 -11.61 12.78 20.44
C ALA A 23 -11.67 11.74 21.57
N ASP A 24 -12.15 10.52 21.28
CA ASP A 24 -12.20 9.39 22.22
C ASP A 24 -10.79 8.98 22.71
N LEU A 25 -9.75 9.25 21.93
CA LEU A 25 -8.34 9.03 22.30
C LEU A 25 -7.70 10.23 23.02
N GLY A 26 -8.47 11.30 23.27
CA GLY A 26 -7.99 12.53 23.89
C GLY A 26 -7.11 13.38 22.97
N ILE A 27 -7.19 13.18 21.65
CA ILE A 27 -6.49 13.99 20.65
C ILE A 27 -7.39 15.18 20.31
N VAL A 28 -7.05 16.36 20.84
CA VAL A 28 -7.88 17.56 20.80
C VAL A 28 -7.63 18.39 19.53
N ARG A 29 -6.42 18.38 19.00
CA ARG A 29 -6.04 19.15 17.80
C ARG A 29 -6.06 18.27 16.59
N SER A 30 -7.13 18.35 15.81
CA SER A 30 -7.23 17.71 14.50
C SER A 30 -7.76 18.71 13.48
N ASP A 31 -7.05 18.84 12.38
CA ASP A 31 -7.47 19.60 11.22
C ASP A 31 -7.98 18.67 10.13
N TYR A 32 -8.78 19.22 9.25
CA TYR A 32 -9.46 18.48 8.20
C TYR A 32 -9.27 19.16 6.83
N ALA A 33 -9.04 18.37 5.79
CA ALA A 33 -8.92 18.81 4.41
C ALA A 33 -9.74 17.90 3.49
N TYR A 34 -10.57 18.48 2.65
CA TYR A 34 -11.33 17.77 1.61
C TYR A 34 -10.48 17.43 0.39
N TYR A 35 -9.46 18.22 0.12
CA TYR A 35 -8.62 18.13 -1.07
C TYR A 35 -7.18 17.81 -0.69
N CYS A 36 -6.52 17.01 -1.53
CA CYS A 36 -5.12 16.66 -1.32
C CYS A 36 -4.19 17.88 -1.38
N ASP A 37 -4.46 18.84 -2.27
CA ASP A 37 -3.68 20.09 -2.37
C ASP A 37 -3.81 20.96 -1.12
N ASP A 38 -5.01 21.02 -0.50
CA ASP A 38 -5.22 21.73 0.77
C ASP A 38 -4.49 21.01 1.92
N ALA A 39 -4.57 19.68 1.97
CA ALA A 39 -3.84 18.90 2.96
C ALA A 39 -2.34 19.17 2.89
N LEU A 40 -1.73 19.13 1.70
CA LEU A 40 -0.31 19.42 1.54
C LEU A 40 0.02 20.88 1.92
N THR A 41 -0.86 21.82 1.59
CA THR A 41 -0.69 23.25 1.96
C THR A 41 -0.72 23.41 3.48
N ARG A 42 -1.61 22.71 4.19
CA ARG A 42 -1.66 22.73 5.66
C ARG A 42 -0.41 22.13 6.28
N ILE A 43 0.12 21.03 5.75
CA ILE A 43 1.38 20.43 6.21
C ILE A 43 2.53 21.47 6.10
N LYS A 44 2.65 22.12 4.95
CA LYS A 44 3.69 23.16 4.73
C LYS A 44 3.54 24.33 5.71
N LYS A 45 2.31 24.82 5.90
CA LYS A 45 2.05 25.94 6.84
C LYS A 45 2.37 25.57 8.29
N ALA A 46 1.98 24.35 8.72
CA ALA A 46 2.24 23.86 10.05
C ALA A 46 3.75 23.74 10.34
N LEU A 47 4.53 23.27 9.35
CA LEU A 47 5.99 23.24 9.44
C LEU A 47 6.60 24.63 9.61
N LEU A 48 6.15 25.60 8.81
CA LEU A 48 6.63 27.00 8.90
C LEU A 48 6.26 27.63 10.25
N GLY A 49 5.12 27.24 10.82
CA GLY A 49 4.66 27.70 12.14
C GLY A 49 5.31 26.98 13.33
N ASN A 50 6.28 26.09 13.12
CA ASN A 50 6.86 25.23 14.16
C ASN A 50 5.84 24.38 14.97
N GLU A 51 4.70 24.09 14.36
CA GLU A 51 3.66 23.19 14.90
C GLU A 51 3.33 22.09 13.91
N PRO A 52 4.29 21.22 13.50
CA PRO A 52 4.08 20.22 12.48
C PRO A 52 3.02 19.20 12.89
N TYR A 53 2.34 18.64 11.90
CA TYR A 53 1.48 17.48 12.13
C TYR A 53 2.34 16.27 12.49
N GLU A 54 1.88 15.49 13.47
CA GLU A 54 2.55 14.26 13.90
C GLU A 54 1.99 13.04 13.18
N LEU A 55 0.72 13.12 12.74
CA LEU A 55 0.01 12.06 12.04
C LEU A 55 -0.83 12.65 10.90
N LEU A 56 -0.74 12.06 9.72
CA LEU A 56 -1.67 12.21 8.62
C LEU A 56 -2.56 10.96 8.56
N ILE A 57 -3.88 11.14 8.58
CA ILE A 57 -4.86 10.10 8.27
C ILE A 57 -5.45 10.45 6.92
N THR A 58 -5.31 9.59 5.91
CA THR A 58 -5.77 9.90 4.54
C THR A 58 -6.52 8.74 3.91
N ASP A 59 -7.55 9.05 3.11
CA ASP A 59 -8.03 8.10 2.12
C ASP A 59 -7.05 7.99 0.95
N LEU A 60 -7.22 6.99 0.11
CA LEU A 60 -6.51 6.81 -1.16
C LEU A 60 -7.29 7.43 -2.32
N SER A 61 -8.62 7.29 -2.30
CA SER A 61 -9.51 7.72 -3.37
C SER A 61 -10.16 9.05 -3.02
N PHE A 62 -10.05 10.02 -3.90
CA PHE A 62 -10.72 11.31 -3.82
C PHE A 62 -11.57 11.50 -5.06
N GLU A 63 -12.82 11.93 -4.89
CA GLU A 63 -13.74 12.17 -5.99
C GLU A 63 -13.29 13.36 -6.85
N ASP A 64 -13.44 13.21 -8.16
CA ASP A 64 -13.26 14.32 -9.08
C ASP A 64 -14.59 15.11 -9.17
N ASP A 65 -14.66 16.22 -8.45
CA ASP A 65 -15.80 17.15 -8.43
C ASP A 65 -15.63 18.31 -9.43
N GLY A 66 -14.63 18.24 -10.31
CA GLY A 66 -14.27 19.31 -11.25
C GLY A 66 -13.38 20.39 -10.66
N HIS A 67 -13.00 20.32 -9.38
CA HIS A 67 -12.01 21.18 -8.78
C HIS A 67 -10.61 20.80 -9.24
N GLN A 68 -9.92 21.74 -9.89
CA GLN A 68 -8.56 21.47 -10.38
C GLN A 68 -7.59 21.25 -9.22
N GLN A 69 -7.10 20.04 -9.09
CA GLN A 69 -6.07 19.64 -8.14
C GLN A 69 -4.78 19.23 -8.87
N LYS A 70 -3.63 19.51 -8.26
CA LYS A 70 -2.32 19.02 -8.71
C LYS A 70 -2.04 17.61 -8.19
N ILE A 71 -2.62 17.27 -7.04
CA ILE A 71 -2.47 15.98 -6.35
C ILE A 71 -3.83 15.26 -6.46
N SER A 72 -3.86 14.20 -7.26
CA SER A 72 -5.11 13.51 -7.63
C SER A 72 -5.47 12.33 -6.74
N GLY A 73 -4.89 12.19 -5.53
CA GLY A 73 -5.24 11.08 -4.63
C GLY A 73 -4.28 10.91 -3.48
N GLY A 74 -4.64 10.01 -2.56
CA GLY A 74 -3.94 9.82 -1.32
C GLY A 74 -2.51 9.32 -1.48
N GLU A 75 -2.22 8.45 -2.45
CA GLU A 75 -0.85 7.98 -2.70
C GLU A 75 0.07 9.14 -3.10
N ALA A 76 -0.39 9.99 -4.01
CA ALA A 76 0.37 11.17 -4.43
C ALA A 76 0.52 12.18 -3.27
N LEU A 77 -0.52 12.33 -2.43
CA LEU A 77 -0.45 13.14 -1.22
C LEU A 77 0.60 12.61 -0.24
N ILE A 78 0.63 11.30 0.02
CA ILE A 78 1.60 10.67 0.91
C ILE A 78 3.03 10.92 0.40
N ALA A 79 3.27 10.69 -0.90
CA ALA A 79 4.58 10.93 -1.50
C ALA A 79 5.02 12.40 -1.36
N ALA A 80 4.14 13.35 -1.67
CA ALA A 80 4.41 14.79 -1.54
C ALA A 80 4.62 15.22 -0.08
N ALA A 81 3.81 14.69 0.85
CA ALA A 81 3.94 14.96 2.29
C ALA A 81 5.27 14.46 2.85
N ARG A 82 5.74 13.28 2.43
CA ARG A 82 7.04 12.72 2.80
C ARG A 82 8.22 13.57 2.32
N GLN A 83 8.13 14.15 1.13
CA GLN A 83 9.16 15.07 0.63
C GLN A 83 9.27 16.33 1.49
N VAL A 84 8.16 16.84 2.00
CA VAL A 84 8.10 18.05 2.82
C VAL A 84 8.42 17.75 4.30
N GLN A 85 7.91 16.65 4.82
CA GLN A 85 8.07 16.24 6.22
C GLN A 85 8.37 14.73 6.31
N PRO A 86 9.64 14.30 6.18
CA PRO A 86 10.02 12.87 6.16
C PRO A 86 9.61 12.09 7.42
N GLY A 87 9.53 12.76 8.57
CA GLY A 87 9.15 12.15 9.86
C GLY A 87 7.64 12.04 10.11
N LEU A 88 6.78 12.54 9.21
CA LEU A 88 5.33 12.50 9.36
C LEU A 88 4.84 11.04 9.39
N LYS A 89 4.11 10.67 10.43
CA LYS A 89 3.45 9.36 10.46
C LYS A 89 2.23 9.37 9.56
N VAL A 90 2.01 8.25 8.85
CA VAL A 90 0.88 8.13 7.92
C VAL A 90 0.05 6.90 8.24
N LEU A 91 -1.25 7.11 8.41
CA LEU A 91 -2.27 6.09 8.51
C LEU A 91 -3.22 6.21 7.32
N VAL A 92 -3.31 5.18 6.51
CA VAL A 92 -4.28 5.10 5.42
C VAL A 92 -5.60 4.54 5.95
N PHE A 93 -6.71 5.23 5.66
CA PHE A 93 -8.06 4.82 6.00
C PHE A 93 -8.90 4.77 4.71
N SER A 94 -9.00 3.58 4.10
CA SER A 94 -9.57 3.44 2.75
C SER A 94 -10.43 2.20 2.57
N ALA A 95 -11.26 2.21 1.53
CA ALA A 95 -12.07 1.05 1.11
C ALA A 95 -11.30 0.04 0.24
N GLU A 96 -10.04 0.32 -0.14
CA GLU A 96 -9.23 -0.59 -0.96
C GLU A 96 -9.07 -1.96 -0.29
N GLN A 97 -9.18 -3.03 -1.09
CA GLN A 97 -9.13 -4.42 -0.60
C GLN A 97 -8.04 -5.26 -1.28
N LYS A 98 -7.42 -4.73 -2.33
CA LYS A 98 -6.39 -5.47 -3.06
C LYS A 98 -5.11 -5.56 -2.23
N ALA A 99 -4.75 -6.77 -1.83
CA ALA A 99 -3.56 -7.02 -1.03
C ALA A 99 -2.28 -6.45 -1.66
N ALA A 100 -2.16 -6.50 -2.99
CA ALA A 100 -1.02 -5.94 -3.72
C ALA A 100 -0.93 -4.42 -3.55
N ALA A 101 -2.05 -3.68 -3.69
CA ALA A 101 -2.10 -2.23 -3.50
C ALA A 101 -1.73 -1.87 -2.05
N ILE A 102 -2.31 -2.57 -1.07
CA ILE A 102 -2.01 -2.35 0.34
C ILE A 102 -0.54 -2.67 0.65
N SER A 103 0.02 -3.73 0.07
CA SER A 103 1.44 -4.06 0.23
C SER A 103 2.35 -2.96 -0.32
N ALA A 104 2.03 -2.41 -1.50
CA ALA A 104 2.78 -1.31 -2.10
C ALA A 104 2.82 -0.07 -1.18
N LEU A 105 1.72 0.27 -0.49
CA LEU A 105 1.69 1.37 0.47
C LEU A 105 2.77 1.23 1.56
N PHE A 106 2.98 0.02 2.06
CA PHE A 106 3.98 -0.22 3.10
C PHE A 106 5.41 -0.27 2.57
N HIS A 107 5.63 -0.77 1.34
CA HIS A 107 6.96 -0.95 0.78
C HIS A 107 7.46 0.27 0.01
N GLU A 108 6.58 0.96 -0.72
CA GLU A 108 6.96 2.07 -1.59
C GLU A 108 6.73 3.43 -0.93
N LEU A 109 5.63 3.57 -0.16
CA LEU A 109 5.28 4.83 0.51
C LEU A 109 5.56 4.81 2.01
N GLU A 110 6.08 3.69 2.55
CA GLU A 110 6.48 3.52 3.94
C GLU A 110 5.40 3.96 4.95
N VAL A 111 4.12 3.68 4.64
CA VAL A 111 3.02 4.03 5.55
C VAL A 111 3.17 3.32 6.91
N ASN A 112 2.70 3.95 7.96
CA ASN A 112 2.80 3.42 9.32
C ASN A 112 1.60 2.54 9.68
N GLY A 113 0.49 2.69 8.97
CA GLY A 113 -0.67 1.85 9.17
C GLY A 113 -1.68 1.91 8.04
N TYR A 114 -2.51 0.87 8.00
CA TYR A 114 -3.67 0.77 7.12
C TYR A 114 -4.88 0.28 7.92
N VAL A 115 -6.03 0.93 7.73
CA VAL A 115 -7.33 0.50 8.24
C VAL A 115 -8.32 0.50 7.09
N ARG A 116 -9.04 -0.61 6.92
CA ARG A 116 -10.10 -0.70 5.92
C ARG A 116 -11.38 -0.06 6.44
N LYS A 117 -12.02 0.80 5.61
CA LYS A 117 -13.37 1.32 5.87
C LYS A 117 -14.37 0.15 5.89
N ALA A 118 -14.95 -0.15 7.05
CA ALA A 118 -15.85 -1.28 7.27
C ALA A 118 -16.76 -1.03 8.49
N ARG A 119 -17.71 -1.94 8.78
CA ARG A 119 -18.68 -1.79 9.88
C ARG A 119 -18.10 -1.56 11.30
N ARG A 120 -16.85 -1.94 11.56
CA ARG A 120 -16.17 -1.82 12.85
C ARG A 120 -14.85 -1.08 12.74
N ASP A 121 -14.74 -0.21 11.76
CA ASP A 121 -13.53 0.52 11.43
C ASP A 121 -13.08 1.47 12.56
N ALA A 122 -13.99 2.07 13.31
CA ALA A 122 -13.64 2.94 14.44
C ALA A 122 -12.80 2.24 15.52
N GLN A 123 -13.06 0.96 15.79
CA GLN A 123 -12.25 0.19 16.75
C GLN A 123 -10.86 -0.14 16.22
N GLU A 124 -10.78 -0.50 14.92
CA GLU A 124 -9.49 -0.76 14.27
C GLU A 124 -8.69 0.52 14.09
N LEU A 125 -9.35 1.63 13.77
CA LEU A 125 -8.73 2.95 13.68
C LEU A 125 -8.08 3.36 15.01
N LYS A 126 -8.79 3.16 16.13
CA LYS A 126 -8.25 3.40 17.48
C LYS A 126 -6.99 2.57 17.75
N LYS A 127 -7.04 1.25 17.49
CA LYS A 127 -5.88 0.36 17.65
C LYS A 127 -4.71 0.76 16.73
N ALA A 128 -5.00 1.18 15.50
CA ALA A 128 -4.00 1.63 14.55
C ALA A 128 -3.28 2.87 15.07
N ILE A 129 -4.03 3.89 15.49
CA ILE A 129 -3.47 5.14 16.04
C ILE A 129 -2.59 4.86 17.26
N GLU A 130 -3.06 4.01 18.20
CA GLU A 130 -2.29 3.61 19.38
C GLU A 130 -1.00 2.86 19.02
N SER A 131 -1.06 1.98 18.00
CA SER A 131 0.10 1.22 17.53
C SER A 131 1.14 2.14 16.89
N ILE A 132 0.70 3.04 16.02
CA ILE A 132 1.57 3.99 15.31
C ILE A 132 2.23 4.96 16.30
N TYR A 133 1.49 5.42 17.31
CA TYR A 133 2.03 6.24 18.38
C TYR A 133 3.18 5.55 19.15
N LYS A 134 3.08 4.23 19.31
CA LYS A 134 4.13 3.38 19.90
C LYS A 134 5.23 2.98 18.89
N ASN A 135 5.31 3.63 17.72
CA ASN A 135 6.21 3.31 16.63
C ASN A 135 6.09 1.86 16.10
N LYS A 136 4.90 1.27 16.21
CA LYS A 136 4.59 -0.04 15.63
C LYS A 136 3.74 0.15 14.38
N GLN A 137 4.03 -0.62 13.34
CA GLN A 137 3.16 -0.66 12.17
C GLN A 137 1.82 -1.34 12.50
N HIS A 138 0.73 -0.79 11.96
CA HIS A 138 -0.59 -1.40 12.03
C HIS A 138 -1.04 -1.88 10.66
N MET A 139 -1.21 -3.18 10.54
CA MET A 139 -1.68 -3.82 9.32
C MET A 139 -2.80 -4.81 9.68
N PRO A 140 -3.93 -4.81 8.97
CA PRO A 140 -5.00 -5.76 9.20
C PRO A 140 -4.51 -7.23 9.14
N ALA A 141 -5.06 -8.08 10.01
CA ALA A 141 -4.59 -9.46 10.15
C ALA A 141 -4.71 -10.27 8.85
N GLU A 142 -5.75 -9.99 8.06
CA GLU A 142 -6.00 -10.61 6.75
C GLU A 142 -4.86 -10.37 5.75
N PHE A 143 -4.24 -9.18 5.78
CA PHE A 143 -3.11 -8.84 4.89
C PHE A 143 -1.75 -9.28 5.46
N ARG A 144 -1.63 -9.48 6.79
CA ARG A 144 -0.38 -9.99 7.39
C ARG A 144 -0.03 -11.38 6.88
N GLN A 145 -1.03 -12.23 6.65
CA GLN A 145 -0.83 -13.59 6.14
C GLN A 145 -0.44 -13.56 4.66
N ASP A 146 -1.09 -12.71 3.88
CA ASP A 146 -0.79 -12.50 2.46
C ASP A 146 0.61 -11.92 2.26
N ILE A 147 1.02 -10.96 3.07
CA ILE A 147 2.36 -10.36 3.00
C ILE A 147 3.44 -11.33 3.50
N ARG A 148 3.15 -12.17 4.50
CA ARG A 148 4.08 -13.25 4.89
C ARG A 148 4.23 -14.29 3.77
N GLN A 149 3.18 -14.60 3.04
CA GLN A 149 3.24 -15.47 1.86
C GLN A 149 3.92 -14.77 0.67
N HIS A 150 3.73 -13.44 0.51
CA HIS A 150 4.47 -12.64 -0.47
C HIS A 150 5.96 -12.57 -0.13
N ASN A 151 6.31 -12.42 1.15
CA ASN A 151 7.69 -12.47 1.65
C ASN A 151 8.26 -13.90 1.69
N ALA A 152 7.42 -14.93 1.54
CA ALA A 152 7.91 -16.31 1.41
C ALA A 152 8.66 -16.53 0.09
N HIS A 153 8.41 -15.70 -0.92
CA HIS A 153 9.18 -15.70 -2.16
C HIS A 153 9.36 -14.27 -2.70
N ASN A 154 10.59 -13.76 -2.65
CA ASN A 154 10.93 -12.51 -3.33
C ASN A 154 10.99 -12.76 -4.84
N PHE A 155 9.96 -12.33 -5.56
CA PHE A 155 9.93 -12.38 -7.01
C PHE A 155 11.00 -11.47 -7.60
N THR A 156 11.93 -12.04 -8.32
CA THR A 156 12.96 -11.29 -9.06
C THR A 156 12.40 -10.80 -10.40
N GLY A 157 13.09 -9.84 -11.05
CA GLY A 157 12.74 -9.45 -12.42
C GLY A 157 12.72 -10.63 -13.40
N TYR A 158 13.59 -11.62 -13.21
CA TYR A 158 13.59 -12.88 -13.96
C TYR A 158 12.26 -13.65 -13.77
N ASP A 159 11.79 -13.77 -12.53
CA ASP A 159 10.54 -14.48 -12.22
C ASP A 159 9.34 -13.80 -12.88
N THR A 160 9.29 -12.48 -12.81
CA THR A 160 8.23 -11.68 -13.43
C THR A 160 8.19 -11.91 -14.95
N VAL A 161 9.34 -11.96 -15.61
CA VAL A 161 9.42 -12.22 -17.07
C VAL A 161 8.91 -13.61 -17.39
N ILE A 162 9.40 -14.66 -16.73
CA ILE A 162 9.01 -16.04 -17.06
C ILE A 162 7.53 -16.31 -16.77
N ILE A 163 6.99 -15.72 -15.69
CA ILE A 163 5.57 -15.89 -15.33
C ILE A 163 4.68 -15.09 -16.29
N ARG A 164 5.09 -13.91 -16.77
CA ARG A 164 4.37 -13.17 -17.82
C ARG A 164 4.30 -13.96 -19.13
N LEU A 165 5.38 -14.61 -19.53
CA LEU A 165 5.39 -15.45 -20.74
C LEU A 165 4.41 -16.63 -20.60
N LEU A 166 4.40 -17.31 -19.45
CA LEU A 166 3.40 -18.34 -19.17
C LEU A 166 1.98 -17.78 -19.21
N SER A 167 1.77 -16.60 -18.61
CA SER A 167 0.49 -15.90 -18.57
C SER A 167 -0.05 -15.51 -19.95
N SER A 168 0.85 -15.23 -20.91
CA SER A 168 0.51 -14.94 -22.31
C SER A 168 0.35 -16.19 -23.19
N GLY A 169 0.45 -17.39 -22.60
CA GLY A 169 0.24 -18.66 -23.31
C GLY A 169 1.50 -19.24 -23.97
N VAL A 170 2.68 -18.67 -23.70
CA VAL A 170 3.93 -19.25 -24.20
C VAL A 170 4.19 -20.58 -23.49
N ALA A 171 4.37 -21.66 -24.26
CA ALA A 171 4.65 -22.95 -23.66
C ALA A 171 6.01 -22.94 -22.94
N GLN A 172 6.09 -23.56 -21.76
CA GLN A 172 7.30 -23.56 -20.93
C GLN A 172 8.57 -23.96 -21.71
N LYS A 173 8.46 -24.91 -22.63
CA LYS A 173 9.56 -25.39 -23.48
C LYS A 173 10.10 -24.32 -24.46
N ASP A 174 9.30 -23.32 -24.79
CA ASP A 174 9.61 -22.27 -25.77
C ASP A 174 10.16 -21.00 -25.09
N ILE A 175 10.00 -20.88 -23.78
CA ILE A 175 10.52 -19.74 -23.00
C ILE A 175 12.06 -19.59 -23.11
N PRO A 176 12.87 -20.66 -23.10
CA PRO A 176 14.33 -20.56 -23.23
C PRO A 176 14.76 -19.76 -24.48
N ALA A 177 14.11 -19.96 -25.62
CA ALA A 177 14.41 -19.23 -26.85
C ALA A 177 14.19 -17.71 -26.69
N TYR A 178 13.09 -17.31 -26.06
CA TYR A 178 12.81 -15.91 -25.74
C TYR A 178 13.87 -15.31 -24.80
N LEU A 179 14.24 -16.04 -23.74
CA LEU A 179 15.23 -15.57 -22.77
C LEU A 179 16.60 -15.37 -23.43
N GLU A 180 17.00 -16.29 -24.32
CA GLU A 180 18.26 -16.21 -25.03
C GLU A 180 18.28 -15.03 -26.01
N GLN A 181 17.24 -14.84 -26.78
CA GLN A 181 17.08 -13.74 -27.72
C GLN A 181 17.14 -12.36 -27.04
N ASN A 182 16.60 -12.27 -25.81
CA ASN A 182 16.58 -11.04 -25.02
C ASN A 182 17.76 -10.92 -24.03
N GLN A 183 18.77 -11.80 -24.13
CA GLN A 183 19.97 -11.83 -23.28
C GLN A 183 19.67 -11.94 -21.77
N ILE A 184 18.54 -12.56 -21.41
CA ILE A 184 18.12 -12.77 -20.01
C ILE A 184 18.71 -14.10 -19.52
N ARG A 185 19.45 -14.06 -18.43
CA ARG A 185 20.10 -15.24 -17.85
C ARG A 185 19.49 -15.59 -16.50
N PRO A 186 19.40 -16.89 -16.15
CA PRO A 186 19.75 -18.08 -16.97
C PRO A 186 18.69 -18.38 -18.03
N SER A 187 19.09 -18.81 -19.25
CA SER A 187 18.17 -19.07 -20.36
C SER A 187 17.86 -20.57 -20.59
N GLY A 188 18.56 -21.48 -19.90
CA GLY A 188 18.37 -22.93 -20.10
C GLY A 188 17.07 -23.48 -19.50
N LEU A 189 16.46 -24.47 -20.19
CA LEU A 189 15.19 -25.10 -19.78
C LEU A 189 15.26 -25.68 -18.35
N SER A 190 16.33 -26.41 -18.02
CA SER A 190 16.49 -26.99 -16.67
C SER A 190 16.59 -25.93 -15.58
N SER A 191 17.21 -24.79 -15.87
CA SER A 191 17.29 -23.67 -14.92
C SER A 191 15.92 -23.01 -14.70
N LEU A 192 15.17 -22.84 -15.79
CA LEU A 192 13.79 -22.34 -15.78
C LEU A 192 12.89 -23.28 -14.95
N GLU A 193 12.94 -24.58 -15.20
CA GLU A 193 12.14 -25.57 -14.47
C GLU A 193 12.46 -25.59 -12.98
N LYS A 194 13.75 -25.59 -12.67
CA LYS A 194 14.20 -25.52 -11.28
C LYS A 194 13.68 -24.25 -10.58
N ARG A 195 13.71 -23.11 -11.26
CA ARG A 195 13.22 -21.84 -10.69
C ARG A 195 11.72 -21.86 -10.49
N LEU A 196 10.93 -22.29 -11.50
CA LEU A 196 9.47 -22.41 -11.37
C LEU A 196 9.07 -23.39 -10.26
N ASN A 197 9.77 -24.51 -10.11
CA ASN A 197 9.50 -25.46 -9.04
C ASN A 197 9.78 -24.84 -7.67
N LEU A 198 10.90 -24.14 -7.51
CA LEU A 198 11.25 -23.47 -6.27
C LEU A 198 10.20 -22.41 -5.87
N ILE A 199 9.67 -21.65 -6.83
CA ILE A 199 8.60 -20.69 -6.57
C ILE A 199 7.31 -21.41 -6.16
N LYS A 200 6.94 -22.48 -6.89
CA LYS A 200 5.75 -23.26 -6.58
C LYS A 200 5.82 -23.93 -5.20
N GLU A 201 6.95 -24.49 -4.84
CA GLU A 201 7.19 -25.07 -3.52
C GLU A 201 7.05 -24.02 -2.40
N ALA A 202 7.67 -22.84 -2.58
CA ALA A 202 7.57 -21.75 -1.61
C ALA A 202 6.14 -21.26 -1.38
N LEU A 203 5.29 -21.34 -2.42
CA LEU A 203 3.89 -20.91 -2.40
C LEU A 203 2.89 -22.06 -2.22
N ALA A 204 3.37 -23.29 -2.00
CA ALA A 204 2.56 -24.51 -1.89
C ALA A 204 1.65 -24.77 -3.13
N PHE A 205 2.13 -24.43 -4.34
CA PHE A 205 1.46 -24.69 -5.61
C PHE A 205 1.99 -25.95 -6.28
N SER A 206 1.11 -26.67 -7.00
CA SER A 206 1.47 -27.85 -7.77
C SER A 206 1.57 -27.60 -9.28
N LYS A 207 0.93 -26.53 -9.79
CA LYS A 207 0.80 -26.22 -11.21
C LYS A 207 1.21 -24.78 -11.54
N ASN A 208 1.68 -24.56 -12.78
CA ASN A 208 2.03 -23.22 -13.25
C ASN A 208 0.81 -22.31 -13.38
N GLU A 209 -0.36 -22.87 -13.70
CA GLU A 209 -1.63 -22.12 -13.77
C GLU A 209 -2.00 -21.48 -12.44
N GLN A 210 -1.76 -22.19 -11.33
CA GLN A 210 -1.98 -21.65 -9.98
C GLN A 210 -1.01 -20.49 -9.69
N LEU A 211 0.25 -20.62 -10.09
CA LEU A 211 1.24 -19.57 -9.96
C LEU A 211 0.87 -18.34 -10.79
N VAL A 212 0.44 -18.53 -12.04
CA VAL A 212 0.01 -17.44 -12.94
C VAL A 212 -1.21 -16.72 -12.35
N ALA A 213 -2.24 -17.48 -11.91
CA ALA A 213 -3.44 -16.90 -11.29
C ALA A 213 -3.06 -16.06 -10.06
N TYR A 214 -2.26 -16.63 -9.16
CA TYR A 214 -1.76 -15.95 -7.97
C TYR A 214 -1.03 -14.65 -8.30
N CYS A 215 -0.11 -14.67 -9.28
CA CYS A 215 0.67 -13.48 -9.65
C CYS A 215 -0.19 -12.39 -10.29
N LYS A 216 -1.25 -12.76 -11.03
CA LYS A 216 -2.26 -11.80 -11.54
C LYS A 216 -3.08 -11.18 -10.42
N ASP A 217 -3.61 -12.01 -9.53
CA ASP A 217 -4.43 -11.56 -8.40
C ASP A 217 -3.66 -10.63 -7.45
N LYS A 218 -2.35 -10.83 -7.36
CA LYS A 218 -1.45 -10.02 -6.50
C LYS A 218 -0.79 -8.84 -7.25
N GLY A 219 -1.05 -8.66 -8.53
CA GLY A 219 -0.48 -7.55 -9.32
C GLY A 219 1.04 -7.66 -9.55
N ILE A 220 1.61 -8.88 -9.49
CA ILE A 220 3.04 -9.12 -9.76
C ILE A 220 3.33 -9.11 -11.27
N ILE A 221 2.32 -9.49 -12.08
CA ILE A 221 2.38 -9.51 -13.54
C ILE A 221 1.17 -8.85 -14.17
#